data_9a34307bd6e15da8f7600d9942581833
#
_entry.id   9a34307bd6e15da8f7600d9942581833
#
_cell.length_a   1.000
_cell.length_b   1.000
_cell.length_c   1.000
_cell.angle_alpha   90.00
_cell.angle_beta   90.00
_cell.angle_gamma   90.00
#
_symmetry.space_group_name_H-M   'P 1'
#
loop_
_entity.id
_entity.type
_entity.pdbx_description
1 polymer ?
#
loop_
_entity_poly.entity_id
_entity_poly.type
_entity_poly.pdbx_seq_one_letter_code
_entity_poly.pdbx_strand_id
1 'polypeptide(L)'
;MNRNKQMHAPVYEALERLKRRRVVPFDVPGHKRGRGNPELADLLGEKCVSLDVNSMKPLDNLCHPVSVIKEAEELAAEAFRAEHAFFMVGGTTSSVQGMVLSCCKAGDKIILPRNVHKSVINALVLCGAVPVYVNPEVDTKLGISLGMQVSEVERAIRENPDAAAVLVNNPTYYGICSDLRAIVKVAHEHNILVLADEAHGTHLYFGSDLPVCAMDAGADMASVSMHKSGGSLTQSSLLLTGKNVNWEYVSQIINLTQTTSASYLLISSLDISRRNLALRGQESFDKVSRMAEYAREEINSIGGFYAYGKDMINGGSVYDFDVTKLSVYTRDIGLAGIEVYDLLRDEYDIQIELGDIANILAYISIGDRIQDIERLVGALADIKRLYAKDPEKMPGAEYIRPTVLVSPQTAFYAEKKAVPIRETKGMICSEFVMCYPPGIPILAPGELITQEIIDYIIYAKEKGCSMQGMQDTEIEYLYVLSEK
;
A
#
# COMPACT_ATOMS: atom_id res chain seq x y z
N MET A 1 -24.99 8.49 -3.42
CA MET A 1 -24.17 8.99 -4.55
C MET A 1 -25.08 9.48 -5.70
N ASN A 2 -24.91 10.72 -6.16
CA ASN A 2 -25.67 11.27 -7.28
C ASN A 2 -25.00 10.94 -8.61
N ARG A 3 -25.51 9.93 -9.32
CA ARG A 3 -24.93 9.42 -10.58
C ARG A 3 -24.75 10.49 -11.67
N ASN A 4 -25.68 11.46 -11.77
CA ASN A 4 -25.57 12.53 -12.78
C ASN A 4 -24.39 13.46 -12.49
N LYS A 5 -24.15 13.83 -11.22
CA LYS A 5 -22.97 14.61 -10.83
C LYS A 5 -21.67 13.83 -11.10
N GLN A 6 -21.67 12.52 -10.84
CA GLN A 6 -20.49 11.67 -11.05
C GLN A 6 -20.12 11.48 -12.52
N MET A 7 -20.97 11.86 -13.49
CA MET A 7 -20.62 11.86 -14.93
C MET A 7 -19.56 12.91 -15.28
N HIS A 8 -19.41 13.96 -14.49
CA HIS A 8 -18.42 15.00 -14.71
C HIS A 8 -17.02 14.59 -14.23
N ALA A 9 -16.00 15.11 -14.90
CA ALA A 9 -14.62 15.07 -14.50
C ALA A 9 -14.03 16.49 -14.60
N PRO A 10 -14.25 17.33 -13.58
CA PRO A 10 -14.02 18.76 -13.64
C PRO A 10 -12.60 19.16 -14.06
N VAL A 11 -11.57 18.47 -13.53
CA VAL A 11 -10.17 18.74 -13.87
C VAL A 11 -9.87 18.35 -15.31
N TYR A 12 -10.26 17.15 -15.72
CA TYR A 12 -10.08 16.69 -17.10
C TYR A 12 -10.80 17.61 -18.09
N GLU A 13 -12.04 17.99 -17.81
CA GLU A 13 -12.83 18.89 -18.66
C GLU A 13 -12.19 20.29 -18.74
N ALA A 14 -11.60 20.79 -17.66
CA ALA A 14 -10.87 22.06 -17.65
C ALA A 14 -9.58 21.99 -18.50
N LEU A 15 -8.83 20.89 -18.44
CA LEU A 15 -7.66 20.66 -19.28
C LEU A 15 -8.02 20.60 -20.77
N GLU A 16 -9.09 19.91 -21.13
CA GLU A 16 -9.58 19.85 -22.53
C GLU A 16 -10.02 21.24 -23.02
N ARG A 17 -10.70 22.04 -22.18
CA ARG A 17 -11.07 23.42 -22.51
C ARG A 17 -9.82 24.30 -22.73
N LEU A 18 -8.79 24.18 -21.86
CA LEU A 18 -7.52 24.91 -22.00
C LEU A 18 -6.83 24.55 -23.31
N LYS A 19 -6.74 23.26 -23.65
CA LYS A 19 -6.14 22.78 -24.88
C LYS A 19 -6.79 23.37 -26.13
N ARG A 20 -8.14 23.40 -26.18
CA ARG A 20 -8.91 23.96 -27.31
C ARG A 20 -8.65 25.46 -27.54
N ARG A 21 -8.32 26.22 -26.49
CA ARG A 21 -8.02 27.65 -26.57
C ARG A 21 -6.71 27.99 -27.27
N ARG A 22 -5.82 27.02 -27.47
CA ARG A 22 -4.51 27.18 -28.12
C ARG A 22 -3.68 28.35 -27.54
N VAL A 23 -3.70 28.49 -26.21
CA VAL A 23 -2.98 29.56 -25.50
C VAL A 23 -1.48 29.45 -25.77
N VAL A 24 -0.83 30.59 -26.06
CA VAL A 24 0.63 30.64 -26.18
C VAL A 24 1.27 30.54 -24.81
N PRO A 25 2.11 29.51 -24.54
CA PRO A 25 2.62 29.26 -23.20
C PRO A 25 3.93 30.03 -22.95
N PHE A 26 3.87 30.98 -22.01
CA PHE A 26 5.05 31.59 -21.37
C PHE A 26 5.23 31.11 -19.93
N ASP A 27 4.37 30.20 -19.48
CA ASP A 27 4.36 29.50 -18.21
C ASP A 27 5.26 28.25 -18.23
N VAL A 28 5.47 27.63 -17.07
CA VAL A 28 6.10 26.31 -16.93
C VAL A 28 5.03 25.22 -17.24
N PRO A 29 5.44 24.00 -17.65
CA PRO A 29 6.80 23.45 -17.79
C PRO A 29 7.58 23.94 -19.00
N GLY A 30 8.93 23.86 -18.91
CA GLY A 30 9.87 24.36 -19.93
C GLY A 30 9.77 23.69 -21.29
N HIS A 31 9.24 22.47 -21.40
CA HIS A 31 9.02 21.79 -22.68
C HIS A 31 7.93 22.45 -23.55
N LYS A 32 7.17 23.40 -23.00
CA LYS A 32 6.18 24.20 -23.76
C LYS A 32 5.25 23.34 -24.62
N ARG A 33 4.58 22.36 -23.99
CA ARG A 33 3.68 21.41 -24.66
C ARG A 33 4.37 20.55 -25.72
N GLY A 34 5.61 20.12 -25.42
CA GLY A 34 6.42 19.24 -26.25
C GLY A 34 7.39 19.96 -27.21
N ARG A 35 7.16 21.24 -27.54
CA ARG A 35 8.00 21.97 -28.53
C ARG A 35 9.46 22.10 -28.11
N GLY A 36 9.74 22.18 -26.81
CA GLY A 36 11.09 22.31 -26.25
C GLY A 36 11.81 20.97 -26.05
N ASN A 37 11.09 19.84 -26.23
CA ASN A 37 11.65 18.51 -26.11
C ASN A 37 10.86 17.52 -27.04
N PRO A 38 11.21 17.46 -28.34
CA PRO A 38 10.54 16.60 -29.30
C PRO A 38 10.59 15.12 -28.94
N GLU A 39 11.72 14.61 -28.44
CA GLU A 39 11.87 13.22 -28.02
C GLU A 39 10.87 12.83 -26.92
N LEU A 40 10.62 13.72 -25.96
CA LEU A 40 9.59 13.52 -24.95
C LEU A 40 8.19 13.49 -25.55
N ALA A 41 7.93 14.32 -26.55
CA ALA A 41 6.65 14.34 -27.26
C ALA A 41 6.43 13.06 -28.08
N ASP A 42 7.47 12.53 -28.70
CA ASP A 42 7.44 11.24 -29.41
C ASP A 42 7.19 10.07 -28.46
N LEU A 43 7.85 10.06 -27.29
CA LEU A 43 7.68 9.02 -26.26
C LEU A 43 6.25 8.99 -25.67
N LEU A 44 5.74 10.15 -25.27
CA LEU A 44 4.45 10.24 -24.54
C LEU A 44 3.24 10.48 -25.46
N GLY A 45 3.48 10.88 -26.69
CA GLY A 45 2.47 11.34 -27.62
C GLY A 45 2.10 12.82 -27.37
N GLU A 46 1.91 13.57 -28.45
CA GLU A 46 1.59 15.01 -28.44
C GLU A 46 0.41 15.37 -27.54
N LYS A 47 -0.62 14.49 -27.50
CA LYS A 47 -1.80 14.73 -26.68
C LYS A 47 -1.43 14.75 -25.19
N CYS A 48 -0.68 13.78 -24.73
CA CYS A 48 -0.27 13.66 -23.33
C CYS A 48 0.60 14.86 -22.90
N VAL A 49 1.67 15.14 -23.63
CA VAL A 49 2.58 16.27 -23.33
C VAL A 49 1.88 17.62 -23.39
N SER A 50 0.86 17.77 -24.26
CA SER A 50 0.08 19.01 -24.33
C SER A 50 -0.81 19.27 -23.11
N LEU A 51 -1.10 18.23 -22.30
CA LEU A 51 -1.87 18.31 -21.07
C LEU A 51 -0.99 18.41 -19.82
N ASP A 52 0.33 18.25 -19.96
CA ASP A 52 1.27 18.49 -18.87
C ASP A 52 1.49 20.00 -18.72
N VAL A 53 0.85 20.55 -17.71
CA VAL A 53 0.80 22.00 -17.39
C VAL A 53 0.95 22.17 -15.89
N ASN A 54 1.20 23.39 -15.45
CA ASN A 54 1.25 23.72 -14.02
C ASN A 54 -0.05 24.40 -13.57
N SER A 55 -0.16 24.65 -12.25
CA SER A 55 -1.29 25.37 -11.65
C SER A 55 -1.47 26.76 -12.28
N MET A 56 -2.70 27.05 -12.63
CA MET A 56 -3.12 28.35 -13.16
C MET A 56 -4.60 28.57 -12.86
N LYS A 57 -5.04 29.80 -12.83
CA LYS A 57 -6.40 30.17 -12.45
C LYS A 57 -7.52 29.31 -13.08
N PRO A 58 -7.49 28.92 -14.39
CA PRO A 58 -8.52 28.06 -14.97
C PRO A 58 -8.47 26.59 -14.55
N LEU A 59 -7.36 26.14 -13.95
CA LEU A 59 -7.09 24.75 -13.57
C LEU A 59 -7.04 24.53 -12.05
N ASP A 60 -7.17 25.62 -11.27
CA ASP A 60 -7.05 25.56 -9.81
C ASP A 60 -5.61 25.35 -9.30
N ASN A 61 -5.45 25.08 -8.00
CA ASN A 61 -4.18 24.78 -7.34
C ASN A 61 -4.39 23.67 -6.31
N LEU A 62 -3.66 22.58 -6.42
CA LEU A 62 -3.81 21.42 -5.54
C LEU A 62 -3.52 21.76 -4.06
N CYS A 63 -2.62 22.70 -3.76
CA CYS A 63 -2.33 23.13 -2.39
C CYS A 63 -3.41 24.05 -1.79
N HIS A 64 -4.30 24.59 -2.62
CA HIS A 64 -5.41 25.45 -2.18
C HIS A 64 -6.58 25.34 -3.18
N PRO A 65 -7.30 24.19 -3.18
CA PRO A 65 -8.38 23.95 -4.12
C PRO A 65 -9.57 24.87 -3.86
N VAL A 66 -10.03 25.60 -4.88
CA VAL A 66 -11.17 26.54 -4.78
C VAL A 66 -12.16 26.40 -5.94
N SER A 67 -11.82 25.63 -6.97
CA SER A 67 -12.64 25.45 -8.18
C SER A 67 -12.65 24.00 -8.66
N VAL A 68 -12.07 23.70 -9.83
CA VAL A 68 -12.19 22.38 -10.49
C VAL A 68 -11.55 21.23 -9.72
N ILE A 69 -10.47 21.48 -8.98
CA ILE A 69 -9.87 20.45 -8.11
C ILE A 69 -10.76 20.23 -6.90
N LYS A 70 -11.25 21.31 -6.27
CA LYS A 70 -12.19 21.20 -5.15
C LYS A 70 -13.46 20.43 -5.55
N GLU A 71 -14.04 20.74 -6.70
CA GLU A 71 -15.21 20.03 -7.22
C GLU A 71 -14.91 18.53 -7.44
N ALA A 72 -13.74 18.21 -7.99
CA ALA A 72 -13.31 16.81 -8.19
C ALA A 72 -13.10 16.06 -6.87
N GLU A 73 -12.54 16.73 -5.85
CA GLU A 73 -12.37 16.18 -4.51
C GLU A 73 -13.72 15.96 -3.80
N GLU A 74 -14.68 16.89 -3.93
CA GLU A 74 -16.06 16.73 -3.43
C GLU A 74 -16.77 15.53 -4.10
N LEU A 75 -16.59 15.35 -5.40
CA LEU A 75 -17.11 14.17 -6.13
C LEU A 75 -16.41 12.88 -5.68
N ALA A 76 -15.11 12.93 -5.38
CA ALA A 76 -14.38 11.79 -4.83
C ALA A 76 -14.87 11.43 -3.42
N ALA A 77 -15.08 12.43 -2.55
CA ALA A 77 -15.62 12.21 -1.22
C ALA A 77 -16.98 11.51 -1.29
N GLU A 78 -17.89 11.97 -2.17
CA GLU A 78 -19.18 11.31 -2.37
C GLU A 78 -19.04 9.87 -2.89
N ALA A 79 -18.15 9.63 -3.87
CA ALA A 79 -17.94 8.30 -4.45
C ALA A 79 -17.36 7.31 -3.46
N PHE A 80 -16.45 7.76 -2.58
CA PHE A 80 -15.79 6.98 -1.56
C PHE A 80 -16.47 7.04 -0.18
N ARG A 81 -17.66 7.60 -0.09
CA ARG A 81 -18.45 7.69 1.16
C ARG A 81 -17.71 8.37 2.32
N ALA A 82 -16.78 9.27 1.98
CA ALA A 82 -16.02 10.08 2.94
C ALA A 82 -16.68 11.44 3.16
N GLU A 83 -16.31 12.12 4.25
CA GLU A 83 -16.71 13.52 4.47
C GLU A 83 -15.89 14.46 3.56
N HIS A 84 -14.57 14.22 3.47
CA HIS A 84 -13.69 14.92 2.55
C HIS A 84 -12.72 13.92 1.87
N ALA A 85 -12.26 14.27 0.68
CA ALA A 85 -11.22 13.55 -0.05
C ALA A 85 -10.16 14.56 -0.53
N PHE A 86 -8.91 14.19 -0.43
CA PHE A 86 -7.78 14.98 -0.93
C PHE A 86 -7.06 14.20 -2.04
N PHE A 87 -6.81 14.86 -3.16
CA PHE A 87 -5.99 14.30 -4.22
C PHE A 87 -4.52 14.32 -3.85
N MET A 88 -3.87 13.18 -3.91
CA MET A 88 -2.47 13.00 -3.53
C MET A 88 -1.65 12.57 -4.74
N VAL A 89 -0.61 13.35 -5.07
CA VAL A 89 0.30 13.08 -6.19
C VAL A 89 1.67 12.56 -5.73
N GLY A 90 1.83 12.31 -4.44
CA GLY A 90 3.01 11.70 -3.83
C GLY A 90 2.82 10.22 -3.48
N GLY A 91 1.79 9.57 -4.04
CA GLY A 91 1.42 8.20 -3.73
C GLY A 91 0.78 8.04 -2.35
N THR A 92 0.39 6.81 -2.04
CA THR A 92 -0.15 6.49 -0.71
C THR A 92 0.89 6.69 0.39
N THR A 93 2.17 6.70 0.05
CA THR A 93 3.23 7.08 1.00
C THR A 93 2.97 8.46 1.61
N SER A 94 2.72 9.49 0.80
CA SER A 94 2.40 10.83 1.32
C SER A 94 1.04 10.90 2.00
N SER A 95 0.07 10.12 1.53
CA SER A 95 -1.26 10.01 2.13
C SER A 95 -1.20 9.41 3.54
N VAL A 96 -0.50 8.28 3.71
CA VAL A 96 -0.27 7.63 5.02
C VAL A 96 0.51 8.56 5.98
N GLN A 97 1.56 9.22 5.47
CA GLN A 97 2.28 10.20 6.27
C GLN A 97 1.37 11.35 6.69
N GLY A 98 0.55 11.87 5.79
CA GLY A 98 -0.46 12.89 6.09
C GLY A 98 -1.43 12.47 7.19
N MET A 99 -1.95 11.23 7.17
CA MET A 99 -2.81 10.70 8.24
C MET A 99 -2.10 10.70 9.59
N VAL A 100 -0.91 10.12 9.67
CA VAL A 100 -0.17 9.99 10.94
C VAL A 100 0.24 11.35 11.49
N LEU A 101 0.80 12.23 10.64
CA LEU A 101 1.21 13.58 11.02
C LEU A 101 0.02 14.46 11.45
N SER A 102 -1.20 14.18 10.98
CA SER A 102 -2.40 14.90 11.39
C SER A 102 -2.92 14.50 12.77
N CYS A 103 -2.55 13.33 13.26
CA CYS A 103 -3.04 12.78 14.52
C CYS A 103 -1.98 12.74 15.61
N CYS A 104 -0.70 12.63 15.25
CA CYS A 104 0.39 12.35 16.18
C CYS A 104 1.45 13.45 16.16
N LYS A 105 1.98 13.74 17.32
CA LYS A 105 3.13 14.63 17.55
C LYS A 105 4.20 13.89 18.35
N ALA A 106 5.33 14.55 18.60
CA ALA A 106 6.44 13.97 19.35
C ALA A 106 6.02 13.49 20.75
N GLY A 107 6.30 12.23 21.02
CA GLY A 107 5.97 11.55 22.28
C GLY A 107 4.58 10.93 22.33
N ASP A 108 3.67 11.23 21.40
CA ASP A 108 2.36 10.57 21.35
C ASP A 108 2.54 9.08 21.00
N LYS A 109 1.67 8.24 21.52
CA LYS A 109 1.63 6.82 21.19
C LYS A 109 0.66 6.57 20.04
N ILE A 110 1.03 5.63 19.17
CA ILE A 110 0.16 5.12 18.10
C ILE A 110 0.16 3.60 18.14
N ILE A 111 -1.02 3.00 18.21
CA ILE A 111 -1.20 1.54 18.18
C ILE A 111 -1.26 1.10 16.71
N LEU A 112 -0.44 0.14 16.32
CA LEU A 112 -0.35 -0.30 14.92
C LEU A 112 0.16 -1.76 14.82
N PRO A 113 -0.16 -2.46 13.72
CA PRO A 113 0.41 -3.78 13.50
C PRO A 113 1.86 -3.67 13.07
N ARG A 114 2.69 -4.68 13.39
CA ARG A 114 4.11 -4.66 13.01
C ARG A 114 4.34 -4.80 11.50
N ASN A 115 3.42 -5.42 10.79
CA ASN A 115 3.49 -5.64 9.34
C ASN A 115 3.01 -4.43 8.50
N VAL A 116 3.18 -3.20 9.00
CA VAL A 116 2.89 -1.97 8.26
C VAL A 116 3.92 -1.72 7.16
N HIS A 117 3.48 -1.02 6.12
CA HIS A 117 4.39 -0.50 5.11
C HIS A 117 5.36 0.54 5.70
N LYS A 118 6.57 0.61 5.17
CA LYS A 118 7.62 1.55 5.63
C LYS A 118 7.17 3.01 5.74
N SER A 119 6.18 3.44 4.94
CA SER A 119 5.64 4.81 4.99
C SER A 119 5.08 5.19 6.37
N VAL A 120 4.53 4.22 7.10
CA VAL A 120 4.05 4.42 8.48
C VAL A 120 5.22 4.70 9.41
N ILE A 121 6.27 3.87 9.38
CA ILE A 121 7.46 4.07 10.22
C ILE A 121 8.18 5.38 9.84
N ASN A 122 8.25 5.72 8.54
CA ASN A 122 8.76 7.02 8.10
C ASN A 122 7.98 8.18 8.73
N ALA A 123 6.64 8.06 8.83
CA ALA A 123 5.85 9.08 9.50
C ALA A 123 6.20 9.21 10.99
N LEU A 124 6.47 8.08 11.68
CA LEU A 124 6.93 8.08 13.08
C LEU A 124 8.30 8.74 13.23
N VAL A 125 9.21 8.51 12.27
CA VAL A 125 10.51 9.21 12.23
C VAL A 125 10.30 10.71 12.08
N LEU A 126 9.37 11.14 11.24
CA LEU A 126 9.10 12.56 10.98
C LEU A 126 8.42 13.24 12.18
N CYS A 127 7.39 12.65 12.79
CA CYS A 127 6.64 13.30 13.88
C CYS A 127 7.17 13.00 15.28
N GLY A 128 7.97 11.94 15.47
CA GLY A 128 8.48 11.53 16.77
C GLY A 128 7.47 10.76 17.63
N ALA A 129 6.40 10.26 17.06
CA ALA A 129 5.46 9.39 17.76
C ALA A 129 6.09 8.03 18.07
N VAL A 130 5.59 7.39 19.12
CA VAL A 130 6.11 6.11 19.66
C VAL A 130 5.16 4.98 19.26
N PRO A 131 5.64 3.95 18.53
CA PRO A 131 4.80 2.82 18.17
C PRO A 131 4.49 1.93 19.36
N VAL A 132 3.23 1.52 19.47
CA VAL A 132 2.75 0.43 20.32
C VAL A 132 2.32 -0.70 19.39
N TYR A 133 3.15 -1.72 19.27
CA TYR A 133 2.89 -2.77 18.31
C TYR A 133 1.87 -3.79 18.81
N VAL A 134 0.84 -4.02 17.98
CA VAL A 134 -0.01 -5.20 18.04
C VAL A 134 0.55 -6.19 17.03
N ASN A 135 1.12 -7.30 17.53
CA ASN A 135 1.68 -8.31 16.66
C ASN A 135 0.54 -9.14 16.05
N PRO A 136 0.38 -9.16 14.71
CA PRO A 136 -0.59 -10.03 14.07
C PRO A 136 -0.20 -11.49 14.29
N GLU A 137 -1.17 -12.39 14.23
CA GLU A 137 -0.87 -13.81 14.10
C GLU A 137 -0.16 -14.09 12.78
N VAL A 138 0.54 -15.21 12.73
CA VAL A 138 1.24 -15.68 11.52
C VAL A 138 0.72 -17.06 11.15
N ASP A 139 0.35 -17.24 9.89
CA ASP A 139 0.19 -18.57 9.34
C ASP A 139 1.59 -19.15 9.08
N THR A 140 1.99 -20.10 9.90
CA THR A 140 3.36 -20.68 9.86
C THR A 140 3.58 -21.55 8.62
N LYS A 141 2.54 -22.10 7.99
CA LYS A 141 2.66 -22.85 6.74
C LYS A 141 2.88 -21.90 5.58
N LEU A 142 2.06 -20.85 5.50
CA LEU A 142 2.12 -19.88 4.42
C LEU A 142 3.25 -18.86 4.62
N GLY A 143 3.73 -18.68 5.86
CA GLY A 143 4.76 -17.69 6.18
C GLY A 143 4.28 -16.24 6.08
N ILE A 144 2.98 -15.99 6.24
CA ILE A 144 2.37 -14.66 6.11
C ILE A 144 1.78 -14.15 7.43
N SER A 145 1.87 -12.85 7.64
CA SER A 145 1.16 -12.19 8.75
C SER A 145 -0.33 -12.05 8.42
N LEU A 146 -1.16 -12.35 9.40
CA LEU A 146 -2.61 -12.23 9.32
C LEU A 146 -3.09 -10.82 9.74
N GLY A 147 -4.38 -10.65 9.96
CA GLY A 147 -4.96 -9.39 10.41
C GLY A 147 -4.80 -9.15 11.92
N MET A 148 -5.15 -7.94 12.36
CA MET A 148 -5.19 -7.59 13.78
C MET A 148 -6.43 -8.20 14.44
N GLN A 149 -6.22 -8.90 15.55
CA GLN A 149 -7.34 -9.36 16.39
C GLN A 149 -7.91 -8.22 17.24
N VAL A 150 -9.23 -8.12 17.31
CA VAL A 150 -9.92 -7.09 18.10
C VAL A 150 -9.49 -7.13 19.56
N SER A 151 -9.38 -8.32 20.16
CA SER A 151 -8.96 -8.51 21.56
C SER A 151 -7.57 -7.97 21.86
N GLU A 152 -6.63 -8.09 20.90
CA GLU A 152 -5.28 -7.57 21.04
C GLU A 152 -5.25 -6.03 20.93
N VAL A 153 -6.06 -5.47 20.02
CA VAL A 153 -6.24 -4.01 19.92
C VAL A 153 -6.87 -3.46 21.21
N GLU A 154 -7.89 -4.10 21.73
CA GLU A 154 -8.54 -3.72 22.98
C GLU A 154 -7.55 -3.79 24.15
N ARG A 155 -6.72 -4.83 24.24
CA ARG A 155 -5.65 -4.93 25.24
C ARG A 155 -4.67 -3.76 25.12
N ALA A 156 -4.18 -3.49 23.89
CA ALA A 156 -3.22 -2.40 23.64
C ALA A 156 -3.79 -1.03 24.02
N ILE A 157 -5.09 -0.79 23.76
CA ILE A 157 -5.79 0.43 24.17
C ILE A 157 -5.88 0.54 25.71
N ARG A 158 -6.24 -0.54 26.41
CA ARG A 158 -6.31 -0.54 27.88
C ARG A 158 -4.95 -0.27 28.52
N GLU A 159 -3.89 -0.81 27.94
CA GLU A 159 -2.51 -0.60 28.40
C GLU A 159 -1.96 0.80 28.03
N ASN A 160 -2.53 1.45 27.01
CA ASN A 160 -2.13 2.75 26.49
C ASN A 160 -3.36 3.64 26.20
N PRO A 161 -4.12 4.05 27.25
CA PRO A 161 -5.33 4.82 27.07
C PRO A 161 -5.08 6.26 26.58
N ASP A 162 -3.83 6.68 26.54
CA ASP A 162 -3.31 7.95 26.03
C ASP A 162 -2.88 7.87 24.55
N ALA A 163 -3.11 6.74 23.86
CA ALA A 163 -2.78 6.62 22.45
C ALA A 163 -3.59 7.60 21.58
N ALA A 164 -2.94 8.26 20.65
CA ALA A 164 -3.57 9.24 19.75
C ALA A 164 -4.41 8.55 18.67
N ALA A 165 -3.97 7.40 18.18
CA ALA A 165 -4.67 6.66 17.12
C ALA A 165 -4.36 5.16 17.16
N VAL A 166 -5.26 4.39 16.53
CA VAL A 166 -5.01 3.01 16.06
C VAL A 166 -4.88 3.05 14.54
N LEU A 167 -3.79 2.52 14.01
CA LEU A 167 -3.62 2.34 12.57
C LEU A 167 -3.84 0.87 12.21
N VAL A 168 -4.65 0.62 11.19
CA VAL A 168 -4.95 -0.73 10.67
C VAL A 168 -4.55 -0.81 9.21
N ASN A 169 -3.82 -1.86 8.84
CA ASN A 169 -3.54 -2.19 7.44
C ASN A 169 -4.64 -3.13 6.93
N ASN A 170 -5.53 -2.66 6.05
CA ASN A 170 -6.72 -3.40 5.64
C ASN A 170 -7.19 -3.06 4.21
N PRO A 171 -7.13 -4.01 3.26
CA PRO A 171 -6.60 -5.36 3.41
C PRO A 171 -5.07 -5.38 3.52
N THR A 172 -4.52 -6.48 4.05
CA THR A 172 -3.09 -6.74 3.95
C THR A 172 -2.69 -6.99 2.49
N TYR A 173 -1.39 -7.08 2.23
CA TYR A 173 -0.86 -7.35 0.89
C TYR A 173 -1.40 -8.66 0.29
N TYR A 174 -1.60 -9.67 1.13
CA TYR A 174 -2.12 -10.99 0.73
C TYR A 174 -3.64 -11.11 0.73
N GLY A 175 -4.37 -10.03 1.00
CA GLY A 175 -5.84 -10.01 0.96
C GLY A 175 -6.53 -10.25 2.30
N ILE A 176 -5.78 -10.40 3.38
CA ILE A 176 -6.37 -10.62 4.72
C ILE A 176 -7.02 -9.32 5.23
N CYS A 177 -8.24 -9.41 5.73
CA CYS A 177 -8.96 -8.32 6.35
C CYS A 177 -9.24 -8.58 7.83
N SER A 178 -9.04 -7.56 8.66
CA SER A 178 -9.40 -7.53 10.08
C SER A 178 -10.89 -7.16 10.25
N ASP A 179 -11.47 -7.45 11.43
CA ASP A 179 -12.78 -6.88 11.80
C ASP A 179 -12.65 -5.38 12.08
N LEU A 180 -12.60 -4.61 11.01
CA LEU A 180 -12.39 -3.16 11.09
C LEU A 180 -13.54 -2.45 11.83
N ARG A 181 -14.80 -2.95 11.70
CA ARG A 181 -15.94 -2.36 12.42
C ARG A 181 -15.80 -2.51 13.93
N ALA A 182 -15.41 -3.68 14.40
CA ALA A 182 -15.19 -3.91 15.82
C ALA A 182 -13.98 -3.12 16.34
N ILE A 183 -12.89 -3.04 15.58
CA ILE A 183 -11.73 -2.21 15.94
C ILE A 183 -12.12 -0.74 16.08
N VAL A 184 -12.84 -0.18 15.09
CA VAL A 184 -13.35 1.20 15.13
C VAL A 184 -14.22 1.42 16.38
N LYS A 185 -15.15 0.51 16.66
CA LYS A 185 -16.02 0.61 17.81
C LYS A 185 -15.23 0.68 19.12
N VAL A 186 -14.30 -0.25 19.33
CA VAL A 186 -13.47 -0.31 20.55
C VAL A 186 -12.61 0.95 20.70
N ALA A 187 -11.99 1.42 19.63
CA ALA A 187 -11.17 2.63 19.66
C ALA A 187 -12.00 3.89 19.99
N HIS A 188 -13.16 4.04 19.37
CA HIS A 188 -14.06 5.18 19.60
C HIS A 188 -14.66 5.19 21.01
N GLU A 189 -14.91 4.03 21.63
CA GLU A 189 -15.33 3.94 23.04
C GLU A 189 -14.28 4.55 24.01
N HIS A 190 -13.01 4.65 23.56
CA HIS A 190 -11.89 5.25 24.30
C HIS A 190 -11.47 6.63 23.76
N ASN A 191 -12.23 7.22 22.82
CA ASN A 191 -11.91 8.48 22.15
C ASN A 191 -10.57 8.45 21.37
N ILE A 192 -10.19 7.30 20.81
CA ILE A 192 -9.00 7.09 20.02
C ILE A 192 -9.39 7.03 18.54
N LEU A 193 -8.68 7.77 17.68
CA LEU A 193 -8.94 7.78 16.23
C LEU A 193 -8.51 6.48 15.57
N VAL A 194 -9.18 6.11 14.47
CA VAL A 194 -8.81 4.95 13.66
C VAL A 194 -8.37 5.39 12.27
N LEU A 195 -7.14 5.02 11.90
CA LEU A 195 -6.52 5.27 10.61
C LEU A 195 -6.44 3.96 9.83
N ALA A 196 -6.92 3.93 8.59
CA ALA A 196 -6.83 2.74 7.75
C ALA A 196 -5.84 2.96 6.59
N ASP A 197 -4.78 2.14 6.56
CA ASP A 197 -3.99 2.00 5.35
C ASP A 197 -4.71 1.03 4.41
N GLU A 198 -5.51 1.57 3.51
CA GLU A 198 -6.23 0.88 2.44
C GLU A 198 -5.53 1.02 1.08
N ALA A 199 -4.18 1.10 1.07
CA ALA A 199 -3.43 1.17 -0.19
C ALA A 199 -3.83 0.06 -1.17
N HIS A 200 -4.25 -1.09 -0.67
CA HIS A 200 -4.70 -2.24 -1.45
C HIS A 200 -6.23 -2.37 -1.52
N GLY A 201 -6.99 -1.39 -1.05
CA GLY A 201 -8.43 -1.47 -0.82
C GLY A 201 -9.30 -0.50 -1.63
N THR A 202 -8.77 0.21 -2.66
CA THR A 202 -9.57 1.16 -3.47
C THR A 202 -10.86 0.55 -4.02
N HIS A 203 -10.83 -0.71 -4.43
CA HIS A 203 -11.95 -1.43 -5.02
C HIS A 203 -13.04 -1.83 -4.01
N LEU A 204 -12.71 -1.90 -2.72
CA LEU A 204 -13.66 -2.24 -1.65
C LEU A 204 -14.85 -1.27 -1.58
N TYR A 205 -14.67 -0.07 -2.11
CA TYR A 205 -15.71 0.97 -2.18
C TYR A 205 -16.77 0.68 -3.26
N PHE A 206 -16.52 -0.23 -4.20
CA PHE A 206 -17.34 -0.34 -5.42
C PHE A 206 -17.88 -1.74 -5.69
N GLY A 207 -17.23 -2.81 -5.28
CA GLY A 207 -17.72 -4.19 -5.49
C GLY A 207 -18.87 -4.56 -4.56
N SER A 208 -19.70 -5.51 -4.98
CA SER A 208 -20.88 -5.94 -4.21
C SER A 208 -20.58 -7.02 -3.15
N ASP A 209 -19.59 -7.87 -3.39
CA ASP A 209 -19.19 -8.99 -2.52
C ASP A 209 -17.71 -8.88 -2.13
N LEU A 210 -17.31 -7.72 -1.64
CA LEU A 210 -15.97 -7.41 -1.18
C LEU A 210 -15.98 -7.05 0.31
N PRO A 211 -14.85 -7.20 1.02
CA PRO A 211 -14.74 -6.78 2.40
C PRO A 211 -15.15 -5.33 2.65
N VAL A 212 -15.51 -5.02 3.89
CA VAL A 212 -15.91 -3.67 4.26
C VAL A 212 -14.75 -2.68 4.08
N CYS A 213 -15.03 -1.55 3.41
CA CYS A 213 -14.06 -0.46 3.30
C CYS A 213 -14.00 0.41 4.58
N ALA A 214 -12.93 1.16 4.73
CA ALA A 214 -12.66 1.94 5.95
C ALA A 214 -13.76 2.96 6.27
N MET A 215 -14.24 3.70 5.27
CA MET A 215 -15.28 4.72 5.51
C MET A 215 -16.62 4.08 5.94
N ASP A 216 -17.00 2.94 5.36
CA ASP A 216 -18.21 2.20 5.78
C ASP A 216 -18.03 1.51 7.14
N ALA A 217 -16.81 1.20 7.52
CA ALA A 217 -16.50 0.72 8.87
C ALA A 217 -16.53 1.83 9.94
N GLY A 218 -16.50 3.08 9.52
CA GLY A 218 -16.49 4.25 10.40
C GLY A 218 -15.10 4.71 10.82
N ALA A 219 -14.05 4.32 10.10
CA ALA A 219 -12.69 4.83 10.33
C ALA A 219 -12.62 6.35 10.15
N ASP A 220 -11.73 7.01 10.87
CA ASP A 220 -11.62 8.46 10.88
C ASP A 220 -10.81 8.99 9.70
N MET A 221 -9.82 8.22 9.23
CA MET A 221 -9.12 8.49 7.97
C MET A 221 -8.76 7.20 7.25
N ALA A 222 -8.70 7.28 5.92
CA ALA A 222 -8.24 6.18 5.08
C ALA A 222 -7.34 6.67 3.94
N SER A 223 -6.35 5.87 3.60
CA SER A 223 -5.42 6.14 2.51
C SER A 223 -5.58 5.08 1.42
N VAL A 224 -5.99 5.46 0.21
CA VAL A 224 -6.26 4.53 -0.90
C VAL A 224 -5.37 4.79 -2.10
N SER A 225 -4.72 3.75 -2.64
CA SER A 225 -3.91 3.84 -3.87
C SER A 225 -4.80 3.68 -5.10
N MET A 226 -5.19 4.79 -5.69
CA MET A 226 -6.01 4.77 -6.91
C MET A 226 -5.34 4.06 -8.08
N HIS A 227 -3.99 4.11 -8.15
CA HIS A 227 -3.23 3.47 -9.22
C HIS A 227 -3.16 1.94 -9.11
N LYS A 228 -3.35 1.34 -7.92
CA LYS A 228 -3.24 -0.11 -7.76
C LYS A 228 -4.46 -0.85 -8.31
N SER A 229 -5.67 -0.46 -7.95
CA SER A 229 -6.90 -1.09 -8.42
C SER A 229 -7.93 -0.14 -9.04
N GLY A 230 -7.76 1.16 -8.90
CA GLY A 230 -8.71 2.16 -9.41
C GLY A 230 -8.48 2.60 -10.85
N GLY A 231 -7.36 2.20 -11.49
CA GLY A 231 -7.07 2.46 -12.90
C GLY A 231 -6.51 3.85 -13.21
N SER A 232 -5.99 4.58 -12.22
CA SER A 232 -5.28 5.84 -12.43
C SER A 232 -3.78 5.63 -12.69
N LEU A 233 -3.07 6.71 -13.07
CA LEU A 233 -1.63 6.67 -13.27
C LEU A 233 -0.89 6.37 -11.96
N THR A 234 0.24 5.69 -12.07
CA THR A 234 1.14 5.41 -10.93
C THR A 234 1.42 6.68 -10.12
N GLN A 235 1.56 6.55 -8.80
CA GLN A 235 1.78 7.64 -7.84
C GLN A 235 0.52 8.44 -7.46
N SER A 236 -0.63 8.19 -8.07
CA SER A 236 -1.88 8.84 -7.70
C SER A 236 -2.62 8.10 -6.58
N SER A 237 -3.06 8.81 -5.56
CA SER A 237 -3.81 8.27 -4.42
C SER A 237 -4.81 9.28 -3.86
N LEU A 238 -5.64 8.84 -2.91
CA LEU A 238 -6.53 9.71 -2.14
C LEU A 238 -6.22 9.57 -0.65
N LEU A 239 -6.36 10.66 0.08
CA LEU A 239 -6.58 10.66 1.50
C LEU A 239 -8.04 10.98 1.75
N LEU A 240 -8.73 10.11 2.49
CA LEU A 240 -10.14 10.23 2.84
C LEU A 240 -10.27 10.55 4.33
N THR A 241 -11.23 11.42 4.70
CA THR A 241 -11.51 11.73 6.09
C THR A 241 -12.97 11.49 6.42
N GLY A 242 -13.20 11.01 7.64
CA GLY A 242 -14.52 10.93 8.29
C GLY A 242 -14.88 12.21 9.04
N LYS A 243 -15.99 12.15 9.79
CA LYS A 243 -16.59 13.31 10.47
C LYS A 243 -15.82 13.77 11.72
N ASN A 244 -15.04 12.89 12.35
CA ASN A 244 -14.35 13.19 13.61
C ASN A 244 -13.01 13.90 13.45
N VAL A 245 -12.63 14.23 12.22
CA VAL A 245 -11.33 14.80 11.86
C VAL A 245 -11.49 16.24 11.43
N ASN A 246 -10.61 17.11 11.94
CA ASN A 246 -10.50 18.49 11.43
C ASN A 246 -9.80 18.47 10.07
N TRP A 247 -10.58 18.48 9.00
CA TRP A 247 -10.09 18.39 7.64
C TRP A 247 -9.23 19.60 7.23
N GLU A 248 -9.48 20.80 7.79
CA GLU A 248 -8.66 21.99 7.53
C GLU A 248 -7.24 21.81 8.07
N TYR A 249 -7.11 21.20 9.25
CA TYR A 249 -5.80 20.84 9.79
C TYR A 249 -5.11 19.75 8.96
N VAL A 250 -5.84 18.72 8.53
CA VAL A 250 -5.31 17.70 7.62
C VAL A 250 -4.78 18.33 6.33
N SER A 251 -5.52 19.29 5.74
CA SER A 251 -5.08 20.03 4.57
C SER A 251 -3.78 20.81 4.81
N GLN A 252 -3.62 21.44 5.98
CA GLN A 252 -2.39 22.12 6.34
C GLN A 252 -1.21 21.14 6.46
N ILE A 253 -1.41 19.98 7.08
CA ILE A 253 -0.38 18.94 7.18
C ILE A 253 0.01 18.37 5.82
N ILE A 254 -0.96 18.08 4.96
CA ILE A 254 -0.68 17.64 3.58
C ILE A 254 0.21 18.66 2.87
N ASN A 255 -0.07 19.94 3.01
CA ASN A 255 0.67 21.02 2.34
C ASN A 255 2.10 21.22 2.87
N LEU A 256 2.49 20.62 4.01
CA LEU A 256 3.89 20.61 4.45
C LEU A 256 4.77 19.69 3.58
N THR A 257 4.20 18.66 3.00
CA THR A 257 4.94 17.61 2.27
C THR A 257 4.56 17.52 0.80
N GLN A 258 3.41 18.09 0.40
CA GLN A 258 2.93 18.04 -0.98
C GLN A 258 3.65 19.07 -1.86
N THR A 259 3.97 18.67 -3.09
CA THR A 259 4.55 19.57 -4.08
C THR A 259 3.61 20.73 -4.44
N THR A 260 4.17 21.93 -4.61
CA THR A 260 3.45 23.11 -5.13
C THR A 260 3.27 23.07 -6.65
N SER A 261 3.98 22.18 -7.35
CA SER A 261 3.94 22.00 -8.81
C SER A 261 3.37 20.64 -9.17
N ALA A 262 2.14 20.37 -8.74
CA ALA A 262 1.48 19.09 -8.92
C ALA A 262 1.26 18.77 -10.41
N SER A 263 1.51 17.50 -10.79
CA SER A 263 1.26 16.98 -12.14
C SER A 263 -0.22 16.94 -12.46
N TYR A 264 -0.65 17.72 -13.43
CA TYR A 264 -2.05 17.69 -13.89
C TYR A 264 -2.41 16.41 -14.65
N LEU A 265 -1.44 15.67 -15.15
CA LEU A 265 -1.67 14.32 -15.67
C LEU A 265 -2.11 13.37 -14.54
N LEU A 266 -1.45 13.44 -13.37
CA LEU A 266 -1.85 12.64 -12.21
C LEU A 266 -3.20 13.07 -11.65
N ILE A 267 -3.42 14.38 -11.47
CA ILE A 267 -4.69 14.92 -10.93
C ILE A 267 -5.85 14.55 -11.87
N SER A 268 -5.69 14.72 -13.18
CA SER A 268 -6.75 14.37 -14.14
C SER A 268 -6.98 12.86 -14.22
N SER A 269 -5.93 12.04 -14.04
CA SER A 269 -6.10 10.59 -13.99
C SER A 269 -6.90 10.15 -12.77
N LEU A 270 -6.71 10.78 -11.61
CA LEU A 270 -7.54 10.57 -10.41
C LEU A 270 -9.00 10.89 -10.69
N ASP A 271 -9.27 12.05 -11.27
CA ASP A 271 -10.63 12.52 -11.56
C ASP A 271 -11.36 11.61 -12.58
N ILE A 272 -10.67 11.20 -13.66
CA ILE A 272 -11.21 10.26 -14.65
C ILE A 272 -11.46 8.88 -14.02
N SER A 273 -10.52 8.37 -13.23
CA SER A 273 -10.66 7.07 -12.58
C SER A 273 -11.77 7.07 -11.55
N ARG A 274 -11.89 8.12 -10.73
CA ARG A 274 -13.02 8.33 -9.83
C ARG A 274 -14.36 8.25 -10.58
N ARG A 275 -14.49 9.00 -11.71
CA ARG A 275 -15.68 8.96 -12.53
C ARG A 275 -15.99 7.56 -13.06
N ASN A 276 -14.99 6.86 -13.58
CA ASN A 276 -15.14 5.50 -14.08
C ASN A 276 -15.63 4.54 -12.99
N LEU A 277 -15.00 4.60 -11.80
CA LEU A 277 -15.37 3.78 -10.65
C LEU A 277 -16.79 4.10 -10.16
N ALA A 278 -17.15 5.36 -10.04
CA ALA A 278 -18.49 5.77 -9.61
C ALA A 278 -19.60 5.30 -10.57
N LEU A 279 -19.31 5.19 -11.86
CA LEU A 279 -20.31 4.80 -12.88
C LEU A 279 -20.35 3.32 -13.18
N ARG A 280 -19.20 2.64 -13.10
CA ARG A 280 -19.03 1.24 -13.55
C ARG A 280 -18.28 0.35 -12.53
N GLY A 281 -17.88 0.88 -11.39
CA GLY A 281 -17.02 0.16 -10.46
C GLY A 281 -17.63 -1.15 -9.99
N GLN A 282 -18.92 -1.17 -9.66
CA GLN A 282 -19.62 -2.39 -9.22
C GLN A 282 -19.53 -3.49 -10.29
N GLU A 283 -19.97 -3.21 -11.51
CA GLU A 283 -19.92 -4.18 -12.62
C GLU A 283 -18.49 -4.67 -12.88
N SER A 284 -17.53 -3.74 -12.86
CA SER A 284 -16.11 -4.04 -13.09
C SER A 284 -15.53 -4.95 -12.01
N PHE A 285 -15.75 -4.66 -10.73
CA PHE A 285 -15.19 -5.47 -9.65
C PHE A 285 -15.95 -6.76 -9.40
N ASP A 286 -17.24 -6.82 -9.68
CA ASP A 286 -17.96 -8.10 -9.69
C ASP A 286 -17.42 -9.04 -10.77
N LYS A 287 -16.99 -8.51 -11.93
CA LYS A 287 -16.28 -9.29 -12.95
C LYS A 287 -14.89 -9.71 -12.46
N VAL A 288 -14.11 -8.79 -11.88
CA VAL A 288 -12.77 -9.07 -11.32
C VAL A 288 -12.83 -10.17 -10.28
N SER A 289 -13.78 -10.11 -9.34
CA SER A 289 -13.98 -11.14 -8.31
C SER A 289 -14.22 -12.53 -8.91
N ARG A 290 -15.10 -12.62 -9.92
CA ARG A 290 -15.34 -13.90 -10.62
C ARG A 290 -14.09 -14.43 -11.34
N MET A 291 -13.30 -13.56 -11.98
CA MET A 291 -12.05 -13.97 -12.64
C MET A 291 -11.02 -14.45 -11.62
N ALA A 292 -10.91 -13.78 -10.47
CA ALA A 292 -9.98 -14.16 -9.42
C ALA A 292 -10.37 -15.51 -8.76
N GLU A 293 -11.66 -15.75 -8.53
CA GLU A 293 -12.13 -17.04 -8.02
C GLU A 293 -11.90 -18.16 -9.05
N TYR A 294 -12.19 -17.94 -10.31
CA TYR A 294 -11.90 -18.89 -11.38
C TYR A 294 -10.39 -19.24 -11.42
N ALA A 295 -9.52 -18.21 -11.38
CA ALA A 295 -8.07 -18.45 -11.35
C ALA A 295 -7.66 -19.30 -10.14
N ARG A 296 -8.24 -19.06 -8.96
CA ARG A 296 -7.96 -19.79 -7.73
C ARG A 296 -8.38 -21.26 -7.85
N GLU A 297 -9.56 -21.52 -8.36
CA GLU A 297 -10.08 -22.88 -8.59
C GLU A 297 -9.19 -23.66 -9.58
N GLU A 298 -8.83 -23.06 -10.70
CA GLU A 298 -7.98 -23.68 -11.73
C GLU A 298 -6.56 -23.97 -11.18
N ILE A 299 -5.95 -23.01 -10.47
CA ILE A 299 -4.61 -23.20 -9.86
C ILE A 299 -4.65 -24.33 -8.83
N ASN A 300 -5.66 -24.38 -7.97
CA ASN A 300 -5.82 -25.46 -6.99
C ASN A 300 -6.03 -26.81 -7.67
N SER A 301 -6.68 -26.85 -8.83
CA SER A 301 -6.89 -28.09 -9.60
C SER A 301 -5.59 -28.67 -10.20
N ILE A 302 -4.55 -27.84 -10.43
CA ILE A 302 -3.22 -28.30 -10.86
C ILE A 302 -2.61 -29.23 -9.78
N GLY A 303 -2.91 -28.97 -8.48
CA GLY A 303 -2.32 -29.64 -7.33
C GLY A 303 -0.85 -29.21 -7.10
N GLY A 304 -0.37 -29.30 -5.87
CA GLY A 304 0.98 -28.84 -5.49
C GLY A 304 1.11 -27.33 -5.34
N PHE A 305 0.10 -26.58 -5.74
CA PHE A 305 -0.09 -25.18 -5.38
C PHE A 305 -1.28 -25.04 -4.43
N TYR A 306 -1.28 -24.02 -3.60
CA TYR A 306 -2.42 -23.67 -2.80
C TYR A 306 -2.73 -22.17 -2.97
N ALA A 307 -3.69 -21.87 -3.84
CA ALA A 307 -4.26 -20.55 -4.00
C ALA A 307 -5.33 -20.34 -2.91
N TYR A 308 -4.93 -19.65 -1.84
CA TYR A 308 -5.80 -19.43 -0.69
C TYR A 308 -6.77 -18.25 -0.90
N GLY A 309 -7.86 -18.27 -0.14
CA GLY A 309 -8.95 -17.33 -0.29
C GLY A 309 -9.86 -17.27 0.95
N LYS A 310 -11.17 -17.20 0.72
CA LYS A 310 -12.18 -17.15 1.79
C LYS A 310 -12.17 -18.38 2.72
N ASP A 311 -11.56 -19.48 2.30
CA ASP A 311 -11.34 -20.67 3.12
C ASP A 311 -10.42 -20.42 4.33
N MET A 312 -9.63 -19.34 4.32
CA MET A 312 -8.83 -18.91 5.46
C MET A 312 -9.62 -18.17 6.55
N ILE A 313 -10.86 -17.75 6.29
CA ILE A 313 -11.68 -16.99 7.24
C ILE A 313 -11.88 -17.81 8.51
N ASN A 314 -11.46 -17.26 9.66
CA ASN A 314 -11.53 -17.91 10.97
C ASN A 314 -12.32 -17.11 12.02
N GLY A 315 -12.86 -15.93 11.64
CA GLY A 315 -13.61 -15.04 12.52
C GLY A 315 -12.77 -14.26 13.53
N GLY A 316 -11.45 -14.40 13.49
CA GLY A 316 -10.48 -13.71 14.37
C GLY A 316 -9.46 -12.91 13.56
N SER A 317 -8.24 -13.44 13.43
CA SER A 317 -7.14 -12.81 12.68
C SER A 317 -7.36 -12.80 11.16
N VAL A 318 -8.26 -13.62 10.63
CA VAL A 318 -8.78 -13.54 9.27
C VAL A 318 -10.29 -13.36 9.38
N TYR A 319 -10.74 -12.13 9.45
CA TYR A 319 -12.17 -11.82 9.58
C TYR A 319 -12.87 -11.88 8.23
N ASP A 320 -12.21 -11.36 7.20
CA ASP A 320 -12.68 -11.39 5.82
C ASP A 320 -11.49 -11.51 4.87
N PHE A 321 -11.74 -11.71 3.57
CA PHE A 321 -10.70 -11.92 2.56
C PHE A 321 -11.01 -11.18 1.25
N ASP A 322 -10.05 -10.40 0.76
CA ASP A 322 -10.10 -9.74 -0.54
C ASP A 322 -9.74 -10.72 -1.66
N VAL A 323 -10.76 -11.25 -2.32
CA VAL A 323 -10.63 -12.26 -3.36
C VAL A 323 -9.83 -11.80 -4.59
N THR A 324 -9.66 -10.49 -4.80
CA THR A 324 -8.90 -9.93 -5.93
C THR A 324 -7.39 -10.16 -5.79
N LYS A 325 -6.92 -10.50 -4.59
CA LYS A 325 -5.54 -10.91 -4.31
C LYS A 325 -5.39 -12.40 -4.60
N LEU A 326 -4.83 -12.73 -5.75
CA LEU A 326 -4.53 -14.11 -6.12
C LEU A 326 -3.17 -14.50 -5.51
N SER A 327 -3.23 -14.89 -4.25
CA SER A 327 -2.07 -15.32 -3.46
C SER A 327 -1.95 -16.85 -3.55
N VAL A 328 -0.77 -17.35 -3.90
CA VAL A 328 -0.54 -18.78 -4.16
C VAL A 328 0.71 -19.25 -3.44
N TYR A 329 0.55 -20.22 -2.56
CA TYR A 329 1.64 -20.94 -1.92
C TYR A 329 2.27 -21.95 -2.88
N THR A 330 3.62 -21.97 -2.96
CA THR A 330 4.37 -22.70 -3.99
C THR A 330 5.28 -23.79 -3.42
N ARG A 331 5.46 -23.85 -2.10
CA ARG A 331 6.47 -24.75 -1.49
C ARG A 331 6.14 -26.22 -1.61
N ASP A 332 4.89 -26.59 -1.81
CA ASP A 332 4.50 -28.00 -1.98
C ASP A 332 5.03 -28.62 -3.30
N ILE A 333 5.47 -27.78 -4.26
CA ILE A 333 6.23 -28.21 -5.46
C ILE A 333 7.74 -28.08 -5.30
N GLY A 334 8.25 -27.75 -4.09
CA GLY A 334 9.67 -27.61 -3.77
C GLY A 334 10.30 -26.31 -4.25
N LEU A 335 9.53 -25.34 -4.78
CA LEU A 335 10.03 -24.05 -5.25
C LEU A 335 9.67 -22.92 -4.27
N ALA A 336 10.59 -21.99 -4.06
CA ALA A 336 10.28 -20.73 -3.40
C ALA A 336 9.40 -19.84 -4.31
N GLY A 337 8.58 -18.98 -3.71
CA GLY A 337 7.74 -18.05 -4.49
C GLY A 337 8.58 -17.17 -5.41
N ILE A 338 9.76 -16.71 -4.96
CA ILE A 338 10.67 -15.92 -5.80
C ILE A 338 11.21 -16.73 -6.99
N GLU A 339 11.47 -18.04 -6.85
CA GLU A 339 11.89 -18.88 -7.98
C GLU A 339 10.75 -18.99 -9.02
N VAL A 340 9.50 -19.15 -8.55
CA VAL A 340 8.32 -19.18 -9.45
C VAL A 340 8.09 -17.82 -10.12
N TYR A 341 8.28 -16.72 -9.39
CA TYR A 341 8.20 -15.35 -9.92
C TYR A 341 9.21 -15.16 -11.08
N ASP A 342 10.48 -15.56 -10.87
CA ASP A 342 11.52 -15.44 -11.88
C ASP A 342 11.21 -16.31 -13.11
N LEU A 343 10.77 -17.56 -12.94
CA LEU A 343 10.35 -18.43 -14.04
C LEU A 343 9.18 -17.81 -14.82
N LEU A 344 8.15 -17.30 -14.15
CA LEU A 344 7.02 -16.64 -14.82
C LEU A 344 7.46 -15.46 -15.68
N ARG A 345 8.38 -14.63 -15.17
CA ARG A 345 8.92 -13.48 -15.92
C ARG A 345 9.81 -13.90 -17.09
N ASP A 346 10.78 -14.79 -16.85
CA ASP A 346 11.89 -15.04 -17.76
C ASP A 346 11.54 -16.08 -18.84
N GLU A 347 10.67 -17.06 -18.51
CA GLU A 347 10.33 -18.17 -19.41
C GLU A 347 8.94 -18.01 -20.04
N TYR A 348 8.01 -17.30 -19.37
CA TYR A 348 6.61 -17.20 -19.81
C TYR A 348 6.16 -15.77 -20.15
N ASP A 349 7.03 -14.76 -20.01
CA ASP A 349 6.70 -13.34 -20.19
C ASP A 349 5.47 -12.92 -19.35
N ILE A 350 5.38 -13.40 -18.11
CA ILE A 350 4.31 -13.06 -17.18
C ILE A 350 4.89 -12.31 -16.00
N GLN A 351 4.56 -11.02 -15.89
CA GLN A 351 4.94 -10.19 -14.75
C GLN A 351 3.82 -10.21 -13.71
N ILE A 352 4.07 -10.83 -12.56
CA ILE A 352 3.20 -10.79 -11.38
C ILE A 352 3.68 -9.71 -10.39
N GLU A 353 2.91 -9.47 -9.34
CA GLU A 353 3.21 -8.41 -8.37
C GLU A 353 4.42 -8.71 -7.50
N LEU A 354 4.49 -9.91 -6.92
CA LEU A 354 5.63 -10.33 -6.11
C LEU A 354 5.79 -11.86 -6.07
N GLY A 355 7.01 -12.27 -5.70
CA GLY A 355 7.33 -13.57 -5.15
C GLY A 355 8.11 -13.40 -3.85
N ASP A 356 7.66 -14.05 -2.78
CA ASP A 356 8.41 -14.16 -1.52
C ASP A 356 9.01 -15.57 -1.34
N ILE A 357 9.42 -15.91 -0.13
CA ILE A 357 10.03 -17.22 0.18
C ILE A 357 9.04 -18.38 -0.05
N ALA A 358 7.74 -18.18 0.13
CA ALA A 358 6.75 -19.24 0.12
C ALA A 358 5.62 -19.02 -0.88
N ASN A 359 5.38 -17.79 -1.28
CA ASN A 359 4.20 -17.40 -2.03
C ASN A 359 4.54 -16.57 -3.27
N ILE A 360 3.65 -16.62 -4.25
CA ILE A 360 3.53 -15.60 -5.29
C ILE A 360 2.20 -14.85 -5.10
N LEU A 361 2.17 -13.61 -5.58
CA LEU A 361 0.97 -12.79 -5.62
C LEU A 361 0.77 -12.21 -7.02
N ALA A 362 -0.39 -12.48 -7.61
CA ALA A 362 -0.88 -11.77 -8.77
C ALA A 362 -2.05 -10.86 -8.36
N TYR A 363 -2.07 -9.66 -8.88
CA TYR A 363 -3.08 -8.65 -8.59
C TYR A 363 -4.10 -8.60 -9.72
N ILE A 364 -5.31 -9.15 -9.48
CA ILE A 364 -6.36 -9.14 -10.50
C ILE A 364 -7.13 -7.82 -10.40
N SER A 365 -7.24 -7.08 -11.49
CA SER A 365 -7.78 -5.74 -11.54
C SER A 365 -8.67 -5.49 -12.77
N ILE A 366 -9.16 -4.26 -12.90
CA ILE A 366 -10.14 -3.87 -13.94
C ILE A 366 -9.62 -3.96 -15.39
N GLY A 367 -8.29 -4.05 -15.56
CA GLY A 367 -7.65 -4.17 -16.87
C GLY A 367 -7.43 -5.61 -17.35
N ASP A 368 -7.62 -6.59 -16.46
CA ASP A 368 -7.31 -7.98 -16.77
C ASP A 368 -8.39 -8.67 -17.61
N ARG A 369 -7.94 -9.67 -18.38
CA ARG A 369 -8.80 -10.47 -19.27
C ARG A 369 -8.68 -11.94 -18.91
N ILE A 370 -9.71 -12.70 -19.21
CA ILE A 370 -9.73 -14.13 -18.92
C ILE A 370 -8.58 -14.89 -19.60
N GLN A 371 -8.18 -14.47 -20.81
CA GLN A 371 -7.05 -15.08 -21.54
C GLN A 371 -5.71 -14.90 -20.80
N ASP A 372 -5.53 -13.77 -20.10
CA ASP A 372 -4.34 -13.51 -19.29
C ASP A 372 -4.32 -14.44 -18.08
N ILE A 373 -5.48 -14.68 -17.45
CA ILE A 373 -5.65 -15.67 -16.36
C ILE A 373 -5.32 -17.08 -16.85
N GLU A 374 -5.89 -17.52 -17.98
CA GLU A 374 -5.65 -18.85 -18.55
C GLU A 374 -4.16 -19.05 -18.88
N ARG A 375 -3.48 -18.01 -19.36
CA ARG A 375 -2.03 -18.03 -19.60
C ARG A 375 -1.23 -18.24 -18.31
N LEU A 376 -1.61 -17.54 -17.23
CA LEU A 376 -0.98 -17.71 -15.92
C LEU A 376 -1.18 -19.13 -15.38
N VAL A 377 -2.41 -19.66 -15.44
CA VAL A 377 -2.73 -21.04 -15.02
C VAL A 377 -1.92 -22.06 -15.81
N GLY A 378 -1.86 -21.92 -17.16
CA GLY A 378 -1.06 -22.78 -18.02
C GLY A 378 0.44 -22.73 -17.69
N ALA A 379 1.00 -21.55 -17.45
CA ALA A 379 2.39 -21.38 -17.04
C ALA A 379 2.69 -22.07 -15.70
N LEU A 380 1.81 -21.93 -14.69
CA LEU A 380 1.97 -22.61 -13.41
C LEU A 380 1.92 -24.14 -13.54
N ALA A 381 1.03 -24.67 -14.41
CA ALA A 381 0.98 -26.12 -14.69
C ALA A 381 2.28 -26.61 -15.33
N ASP A 382 2.85 -25.86 -16.27
CA ASP A 382 4.13 -26.18 -16.90
C ASP A 382 5.30 -26.07 -15.92
N ILE A 383 5.34 -25.03 -15.09
CA ILE A 383 6.36 -24.87 -14.05
C ILE A 383 6.35 -26.08 -13.09
N LYS A 384 5.18 -26.51 -12.64
CA LYS A 384 5.09 -27.74 -11.83
C LYS A 384 5.64 -28.94 -12.56
N ARG A 385 5.26 -29.15 -13.83
CA ARG A 385 5.68 -30.30 -14.63
C ARG A 385 7.19 -30.35 -14.89
N LEU A 386 7.83 -29.18 -15.09
CA LEU A 386 9.23 -29.08 -15.54
C LEU A 386 10.22 -28.86 -14.39
N TYR A 387 9.81 -28.15 -13.33
CA TYR A 387 10.72 -27.63 -12.30
C TYR A 387 10.41 -28.10 -10.88
N ALA A 388 9.31 -28.86 -10.65
CA ALA A 388 9.01 -29.36 -9.31
C ALA A 388 10.16 -30.20 -8.74
N LYS A 389 10.45 -29.99 -7.46
CA LYS A 389 11.48 -30.68 -6.65
C LYS A 389 10.84 -31.23 -5.39
N ASP A 390 11.57 -32.10 -4.68
CA ASP A 390 11.17 -32.49 -3.34
C ASP A 390 11.13 -31.27 -2.40
N PRO A 391 10.08 -31.08 -1.60
CA PRO A 391 9.99 -29.94 -0.70
C PRO A 391 11.11 -29.95 0.34
N GLU A 392 11.93 -28.93 0.35
CA GLU A 392 12.91 -28.72 1.42
C GLU A 392 12.23 -28.19 2.68
N LYS A 393 12.67 -28.66 3.85
CA LYS A 393 12.24 -28.03 5.11
C LYS A 393 12.75 -26.58 5.13
N MET A 394 11.83 -25.63 5.14
CA MET A 394 12.19 -24.24 5.43
C MET A 394 12.64 -24.12 6.89
N PRO A 395 13.65 -23.28 7.19
CA PRO A 395 13.75 -22.71 8.53
C PRO A 395 12.35 -22.09 8.79
N GLY A 396 11.74 -22.46 9.92
CA GLY A 396 10.43 -21.90 10.25
C GLY A 396 10.53 -20.39 10.14
N ALA A 397 9.67 -19.78 9.33
CA ALA A 397 9.47 -18.35 9.38
C ALA A 397 8.80 -18.06 10.74
N GLU A 398 9.55 -18.18 11.82
CA GLU A 398 9.10 -17.66 13.09
C GLU A 398 8.97 -16.16 12.89
N TYR A 399 7.75 -15.67 13.03
CA TYR A 399 7.50 -14.24 13.00
C TYR A 399 8.33 -13.59 14.10
N ILE A 400 9.34 -12.86 13.69
CA ILE A 400 10.26 -12.20 14.59
C ILE A 400 9.50 -11.05 15.25
N ARG A 401 9.25 -11.15 16.54
CA ARG A 401 8.64 -10.08 17.33
C ARG A 401 9.70 -9.04 17.63
N PRO A 402 9.66 -7.86 17.00
CA PRO A 402 10.66 -6.84 17.26
C PRO A 402 10.47 -6.27 18.68
N THR A 403 11.58 -5.98 19.32
CA THR A 403 11.61 -5.23 20.58
C THR A 403 12.08 -3.82 20.28
N VAL A 404 11.21 -2.84 20.46
CA VAL A 404 11.54 -1.42 20.32
C VAL A 404 12.19 -0.94 21.61
N LEU A 405 13.44 -0.54 21.55
CA LEU A 405 14.18 -0.01 22.69
C LEU A 405 14.28 1.51 22.68
N VAL A 406 14.24 2.11 21.48
CA VAL A 406 14.36 3.55 21.26
C VAL A 406 13.32 3.94 20.20
N SER A 407 12.77 5.16 20.28
CA SER A 407 11.81 5.60 19.25
C SER A 407 12.44 5.62 17.85
N PRO A 408 11.68 5.37 16.78
CA PRO A 408 12.21 5.40 15.43
C PRO A 408 12.91 6.71 15.07
N GLN A 409 12.37 7.87 15.51
CA GLN A 409 12.99 9.17 15.30
C GLN A 409 14.34 9.28 15.99
N THR A 410 14.43 8.94 17.27
CA THR A 410 15.67 9.01 18.04
C THR A 410 16.74 8.12 17.41
N ALA A 411 16.39 6.89 17.04
CA ALA A 411 17.34 5.96 16.44
C ALA A 411 17.79 6.41 15.03
N PHE A 412 16.89 6.96 14.24
CA PHE A 412 17.20 7.38 12.88
C PHE A 412 18.18 8.56 12.84
N TYR A 413 18.05 9.52 13.76
CA TYR A 413 18.91 10.73 13.83
C TYR A 413 20.12 10.61 14.76
N ALA A 414 20.25 9.50 15.53
CA ALA A 414 21.40 9.27 16.38
C ALA A 414 22.69 9.02 15.60
N GLU A 415 23.82 9.17 16.27
CA GLU A 415 25.12 8.71 15.74
C GLU A 415 25.09 7.18 15.55
N LYS A 416 25.66 6.74 14.45
CA LYS A 416 25.64 5.33 14.01
C LYS A 416 27.01 4.85 13.59
N LYS A 417 27.22 3.54 13.77
CA LYS A 417 28.42 2.83 13.29
C LYS A 417 28.04 1.64 12.43
N ALA A 418 28.83 1.36 11.40
CA ALA A 418 28.72 0.13 10.62
C ALA A 418 29.32 -1.03 11.39
N VAL A 419 28.61 -2.15 11.51
CA VAL A 419 29.05 -3.37 12.17
C VAL A 419 28.76 -4.56 11.26
N PRO A 420 29.70 -5.53 11.10
CA PRO A 420 29.45 -6.74 10.33
C PRO A 420 28.15 -7.41 10.79
N ILE A 421 27.27 -7.79 9.87
CA ILE A 421 25.91 -8.25 10.19
C ILE A 421 25.91 -9.37 11.25
N ARG A 422 26.85 -10.30 11.19
CA ARG A 422 26.95 -11.42 12.14
C ARG A 422 27.34 -11.00 13.57
N GLU A 423 27.84 -9.77 13.74
CA GLU A 423 28.30 -9.22 15.03
C GLU A 423 27.26 -8.25 15.64
N THR A 424 26.14 -8.00 14.95
CA THR A 424 25.14 -7.00 15.38
C THR A 424 24.15 -7.49 16.44
N LYS A 425 24.21 -8.76 16.81
CA LYS A 425 23.33 -9.34 17.85
C LYS A 425 23.37 -8.53 19.15
N GLY A 426 22.18 -8.15 19.64
CA GLY A 426 22.02 -7.36 20.87
C GLY A 426 22.19 -5.87 20.69
N MET A 427 22.50 -5.39 19.47
CA MET A 427 22.61 -3.97 19.15
C MET A 427 21.26 -3.40 18.71
N ILE A 428 21.14 -2.09 18.71
CA ILE A 428 19.93 -1.35 18.27
C ILE A 428 20.12 -0.90 16.82
N CYS A 429 19.20 -1.29 15.95
CA CYS A 429 19.23 -0.91 14.55
C CYS A 429 18.96 0.59 14.36
N SER A 430 19.67 1.24 13.43
CA SER A 430 19.48 2.66 13.08
C SER A 430 18.99 2.89 11.65
N GLU A 431 18.73 1.82 10.92
CA GLU A 431 18.29 1.87 9.52
C GLU A 431 17.14 0.90 9.26
N PHE A 432 16.58 0.95 8.07
CA PHE A 432 15.59 -0.03 7.65
C PHE A 432 16.25 -1.22 6.98
N VAL A 433 15.78 -2.42 7.27
CA VAL A 433 16.07 -3.64 6.53
C VAL A 433 14.75 -4.25 6.11
N MET A 434 14.51 -4.38 4.80
CA MET A 434 13.24 -4.92 4.30
C MET A 434 13.44 -5.68 3.00
N CYS A 435 12.64 -6.72 2.80
CA CYS A 435 12.44 -7.31 1.47
C CYS A 435 11.48 -6.42 0.66
N TYR A 436 11.73 -6.26 -0.63
CA TYR A 436 10.85 -5.52 -1.51
C TYR A 436 10.58 -6.28 -2.81
N PRO A 437 9.33 -6.39 -3.24
CA PRO A 437 8.08 -6.10 -2.51
C PRO A 437 7.91 -7.02 -1.28
N PRO A 438 7.07 -6.68 -0.29
CA PRO A 438 6.08 -5.59 -0.24
C PRO A 438 6.57 -4.30 0.44
N GLY A 439 7.82 -4.21 0.91
CA GLY A 439 8.34 -3.03 1.64
C GLY A 439 7.90 -2.96 3.10
N ILE A 440 7.67 -4.12 3.71
CA ILE A 440 7.46 -4.28 5.15
C ILE A 440 8.85 -4.46 5.80
N PRO A 441 9.21 -3.64 6.80
CA PRO A 441 10.51 -3.76 7.44
C PRO A 441 10.66 -5.08 8.22
N ILE A 442 11.75 -5.78 7.99
CA ILE A 442 12.26 -6.87 8.86
C ILE A 442 12.85 -6.24 10.13
N LEU A 443 13.60 -5.16 9.95
CA LEU A 443 14.10 -4.29 11.01
C LEU A 443 13.73 -2.83 10.69
N ALA A 444 13.37 -2.09 11.74
CA ALA A 444 13.16 -0.65 11.68
C ALA A 444 14.11 0.05 12.68
N PRO A 445 14.37 1.36 12.50
CA PRO A 445 15.17 2.11 13.43
C PRO A 445 14.60 2.03 14.86
N GLY A 446 15.49 1.75 15.84
CA GLY A 446 15.14 1.64 17.26
C GLY A 446 14.85 0.22 17.75
N GLU A 447 14.84 -0.75 16.87
CA GLU A 447 14.58 -2.15 17.20
C GLU A 447 15.86 -2.91 17.57
N LEU A 448 15.72 -3.85 18.50
CA LEU A 448 16.78 -4.77 18.92
C LEU A 448 17.07 -5.82 17.85
N ILE A 449 18.32 -5.97 17.46
CA ILE A 449 18.75 -7.01 16.51
C ILE A 449 18.93 -8.33 17.28
N THR A 450 18.15 -9.34 16.92
CA THR A 450 18.26 -10.70 17.48
C THR A 450 18.99 -11.64 16.52
N GLN A 451 19.38 -12.82 16.99
CA GLN A 451 20.01 -13.82 16.13
C GLN A 451 19.06 -14.30 15.04
N GLU A 452 17.80 -14.48 15.37
CA GLU A 452 16.77 -14.95 14.44
C GLU A 452 16.58 -13.94 13.28
N ILE A 453 16.66 -12.63 13.57
CA ILE A 453 16.62 -11.57 12.56
C ILE A 453 17.83 -11.66 11.62
N ILE A 454 19.02 -11.84 12.17
CA ILE A 454 20.25 -11.98 11.39
C ILE A 454 20.15 -13.19 10.45
N ASP A 455 19.76 -14.33 10.98
CA ASP A 455 19.64 -15.58 10.22
C ASP A 455 18.60 -15.45 9.12
N TYR A 456 17.46 -14.79 9.39
CA TYR A 456 16.43 -14.52 8.38
C TYR A 456 16.92 -13.60 7.25
N ILE A 457 17.62 -12.51 7.59
CA ILE A 457 18.18 -11.58 6.58
C ILE A 457 19.16 -12.31 5.67
N ILE A 458 20.08 -13.10 6.26
CA ILE A 458 21.06 -13.85 5.49
C ILE A 458 20.37 -14.88 4.58
N TYR A 459 19.41 -15.63 5.11
CA TYR A 459 18.65 -16.60 4.33
C TYR A 459 17.88 -15.95 3.16
N ALA A 460 17.20 -14.81 3.40
CA ALA A 460 16.50 -14.09 2.36
C ALA A 460 17.44 -13.59 1.24
N LYS A 461 18.63 -13.10 1.62
CA LYS A 461 19.69 -12.74 0.67
C LYS A 461 20.15 -13.95 -0.17
N GLU A 462 20.41 -15.10 0.45
CA GLU A 462 20.83 -16.33 -0.23
C GLU A 462 19.78 -16.86 -1.22
N LYS A 463 18.49 -16.64 -0.94
CA LYS A 463 17.38 -16.99 -1.84
C LYS A 463 17.13 -15.94 -2.93
N GLY A 464 17.91 -14.88 -2.99
CA GLY A 464 17.81 -13.85 -4.05
C GLY A 464 16.71 -12.82 -3.83
N CYS A 465 16.15 -12.73 -2.62
CA CYS A 465 15.19 -11.67 -2.30
C CYS A 465 15.83 -10.29 -2.42
N SER A 466 15.17 -9.35 -3.11
CA SER A 466 15.64 -7.97 -3.19
C SER A 466 15.52 -7.31 -1.82
N MET A 467 16.67 -6.92 -1.26
CA MET A 467 16.73 -6.25 0.04
C MET A 467 16.95 -4.76 -0.13
N GLN A 468 16.23 -3.95 0.65
CA GLN A 468 16.26 -2.48 0.55
C GLN A 468 16.26 -1.80 1.91
N GLY A 469 16.66 -0.52 1.91
CA GLY A 469 16.60 0.35 3.10
C GLY A 469 17.92 0.48 3.84
N MET A 470 18.86 -0.42 3.62
CA MET A 470 20.20 -0.38 4.20
C MET A 470 21.11 0.57 3.43
N GLN A 471 22.13 1.11 4.12
CA GLN A 471 23.19 1.89 3.48
C GLN A 471 24.16 0.97 2.72
N ASP A 472 24.43 -0.21 3.26
CA ASP A 472 25.22 -1.24 2.59
C ASP A 472 24.30 -2.16 1.76
N THR A 473 24.31 -2.01 0.45
CA THR A 473 23.48 -2.80 -0.49
C THR A 473 23.93 -4.27 -0.58
N GLU A 474 25.17 -4.56 -0.22
CA GLU A 474 25.71 -5.93 -0.21
C GLU A 474 25.36 -6.69 1.08
N ILE A 475 24.80 -6.02 2.09
CA ILE A 475 24.35 -6.60 3.36
C ILE A 475 25.50 -7.34 4.10
N GLU A 476 26.69 -6.79 4.01
CA GLU A 476 27.85 -7.23 4.79
C GLU A 476 27.85 -6.58 6.18
N TYR A 477 27.33 -5.34 6.25
CA TYR A 477 27.26 -4.51 7.44
C TYR A 477 25.84 -4.01 7.69
N LEU A 478 25.48 -3.83 8.97
CA LEU A 478 24.31 -3.07 9.39
C LEU A 478 24.75 -1.84 10.18
N TYR A 479 23.99 -0.75 10.01
CA TYR A 479 24.19 0.45 10.82
C TYR A 479 23.40 0.34 12.12
N VAL A 480 24.11 0.45 13.23
CA VAL A 480 23.58 0.38 14.58
C VAL A 480 23.90 1.65 15.35
N LEU A 481 23.21 1.90 16.46
CA LEU A 481 23.51 3.04 17.32
C LEU A 481 24.93 2.93 17.86
N SER A 482 25.68 4.05 17.84
CA SER A 482 26.94 4.14 18.56
C SER A 482 26.65 4.12 20.06
N GLU A 483 27.35 3.28 20.81
CA GLU A 483 27.34 3.39 22.27
C GLU A 483 27.89 4.77 22.66
N LYS A 484 27.17 5.48 23.53
CA LYS A 484 27.73 6.69 24.18
C LYS A 484 28.68 6.31 25.25
#